data_8f8ece72c2d79edd62ec4e4e87af0520
#
_entry.id   8f8ece72c2d79edd62ec4e4e87af0520
#
_cell.length_a   1.000
_cell.length_b   1.000
_cell.length_c   1.000
_cell.angle_alpha   90.00
_cell.angle_beta   90.00
_cell.angle_gamma   90.00
#
_symmetry.space_group_name_H-M   'P 1'
#
loop_
_entity.id
_entity.type
_entity.pdbx_description
1 polymer ?
#
loop_
_entity_poly.entity_id
_entity_poly.type
_entity_poly.pdbx_seq_one_letter_code
_entity_poly.pdbx_strand_id
1 'polypeptide(L)'
;GGCFVDLMSGEYIINVLEPKTWDENGSPEDTDAPYTFRCSSRLSQHISFLKDFFGTYKNFTDSQIDTIEIMLGKLYEKWNIRDDTDFSKLTPEDYPILSDLYDLMEEEYRHYDAKKKELYTAELLQEICLGLHSMCKGAESKFFNGHTNITDSSFLTFGVKGLLQASRNVKDAMLFN
;
A
#
# COMPACT_ATOMS: atom_id res chain seq x y z
N GLY A 1 -4.61 -5.26 -22.37
CA GLY A 1 -5.68 -5.32 -22.25
C GLY A 1 -6.62 -6.15 -21.42
N GLY A 2 -7.01 -7.33 -21.89
CA GLY A 2 -8.08 -8.12 -21.28
C GLY A 2 -7.82 -8.55 -19.83
N CYS A 3 -6.58 -8.91 -19.53
CA CYS A 3 -6.23 -9.37 -18.17
C CYS A 3 -6.44 -8.31 -17.09
N PHE A 4 -6.17 -7.05 -17.41
CA PHE A 4 -6.35 -5.96 -16.45
C PHE A 4 -7.83 -5.70 -16.16
N VAL A 5 -8.66 -5.74 -17.19
CA VAL A 5 -10.11 -5.57 -17.04
C VAL A 5 -10.69 -6.73 -16.19
N ASP A 6 -10.22 -7.94 -16.44
CA ASP A 6 -10.67 -9.13 -15.69
C ASP A 6 -10.28 -9.03 -14.21
N LEU A 7 -9.10 -8.47 -13.88
CA LEU A 7 -8.68 -8.25 -12.49
C LEU A 7 -9.62 -7.30 -11.77
N MET A 8 -10.14 -6.29 -12.46
CA MET A 8 -11.03 -5.30 -11.87
C MET A 8 -12.49 -5.77 -11.79
N SER A 9 -12.81 -6.96 -12.28
CA SER A 9 -14.18 -7.51 -12.30
C SER A 9 -14.71 -7.91 -10.91
N GLY A 10 -13.84 -7.97 -9.90
CA GLY A 10 -14.21 -8.33 -8.53
C GLY A 10 -13.98 -9.79 -8.17
N GLU A 11 -13.47 -10.61 -9.12
CA GLU A 11 -13.11 -12.00 -8.83
C GLU A 11 -11.81 -12.12 -8.06
N TYR A 12 -10.91 -11.17 -8.23
CA TYR A 12 -9.58 -11.17 -7.62
C TYR A 12 -9.42 -10.00 -6.68
N ILE A 13 -8.84 -10.26 -5.52
CA ILE A 13 -8.57 -9.24 -4.51
C ILE A 13 -7.06 -9.20 -4.30
N ILE A 14 -6.49 -8.00 -4.36
CA ILE A 14 -5.10 -7.75 -4.01
C ILE A 14 -5.06 -6.86 -2.78
N ASN A 15 -4.57 -7.40 -1.67
CA ASN A 15 -4.31 -6.63 -0.47
C ASN A 15 -2.90 -6.05 -0.55
N VAL A 16 -2.81 -4.77 -0.94
CA VAL A 16 -1.50 -4.11 -1.06
C VAL A 16 -0.81 -3.93 0.29
N LEU A 17 -1.53 -4.07 1.41
CA LEU A 17 -0.94 -3.97 2.75
C LEU A 17 -0.29 -5.28 3.22
N GLU A 18 -0.47 -6.38 2.51
CA GLU A 18 0.19 -7.64 2.84
C GLU A 18 1.65 -7.58 2.40
N PRO A 19 2.63 -7.61 3.35
CA PRO A 19 4.04 -7.51 3.00
C PRO A 19 4.50 -8.67 2.13
N LYS A 20 4.83 -8.36 0.87
CA LYS A 20 5.36 -9.30 -0.11
C LYS A 20 6.55 -8.65 -0.82
N THR A 21 7.35 -9.47 -1.46
CA THR A 21 8.40 -8.98 -2.34
C THR A 21 7.76 -8.69 -3.70
N TRP A 22 7.57 -7.41 -4.00
CA TRP A 22 6.98 -6.96 -5.26
C TRP A 22 7.99 -6.75 -6.37
N ASP A 23 9.28 -7.04 -6.11
CA ASP A 23 10.36 -6.85 -7.06
C ASP A 23 10.42 -7.98 -8.08
N GLU A 24 10.72 -7.63 -9.33
CA GLU A 24 10.89 -8.59 -10.41
C GLU A 24 11.96 -9.62 -10.12
N ASN A 25 12.96 -9.17 -9.42
CA ASN A 25 14.14 -9.95 -9.10
C ASN A 25 14.08 -10.41 -7.65
N GLY A 26 12.91 -10.81 -7.16
CA GLY A 26 12.67 -11.25 -5.79
C GLY A 26 13.62 -12.31 -5.26
N SER A 27 14.79 -12.39 -5.85
CA SER A 27 15.90 -13.20 -5.39
C SER A 27 16.62 -12.46 -4.27
N PRO A 28 16.74 -13.07 -3.09
CA PRO A 28 17.56 -12.53 -2.02
C PRO A 28 19.04 -12.43 -2.41
N GLU A 29 19.39 -12.85 -3.63
CA GLU A 29 20.73 -12.87 -4.15
C GLU A 29 21.02 -11.73 -5.13
N ASP A 30 20.19 -10.69 -5.20
CA ASP A 30 20.50 -9.53 -6.03
C ASP A 30 21.67 -8.78 -5.42
N THR A 31 22.87 -9.13 -5.94
CA THR A 31 24.14 -8.58 -5.45
C THR A 31 24.34 -7.12 -5.82
N ASP A 32 23.49 -6.56 -6.69
CA ASP A 32 23.60 -5.19 -7.16
C ASP A 32 22.83 -4.20 -6.27
N ALA A 33 22.00 -4.69 -5.33
CA ALA A 33 21.28 -3.83 -4.40
C ALA A 33 22.25 -3.18 -3.40
N PRO A 34 22.04 -1.90 -3.03
CA PRO A 34 22.84 -1.27 -1.98
C PRO A 34 22.82 -2.07 -0.69
N TYR A 35 23.95 -2.08 0.03
CA TYR A 35 24.06 -2.83 1.28
C TYR A 35 22.95 -2.49 2.27
N THR A 36 22.61 -1.20 2.41
CA THR A 36 21.54 -0.73 3.28
C THR A 36 20.18 -1.34 2.92
N PHE A 37 19.90 -1.48 1.63
CA PHE A 37 18.67 -2.09 1.15
C PHE A 37 18.61 -3.58 1.48
N ARG A 38 19.74 -4.29 1.30
CA ARG A 38 19.81 -5.73 1.61
C ARG A 38 19.65 -6.04 3.10
N CYS A 39 20.00 -5.07 3.97
CA CYS A 39 19.86 -5.21 5.41
C CYS A 39 18.49 -4.76 5.93
N SER A 40 17.64 -4.17 5.07
CA SER A 40 16.31 -3.74 5.47
C SER A 40 15.39 -4.94 5.67
N SER A 41 14.53 -4.85 6.68
CA SER A 41 13.53 -5.88 6.92
C SER A 41 12.51 -5.92 5.77
N ARG A 42 11.82 -7.06 5.65
CA ARG A 42 10.75 -7.22 4.68
C ARG A 42 9.65 -6.17 4.88
N LEU A 43 9.31 -5.87 6.13
CA LEU A 43 8.31 -4.85 6.44
C LEU A 43 8.75 -3.48 5.96
N SER A 44 10.01 -3.09 6.24
CA SER A 44 10.54 -1.79 5.80
C SER A 44 10.56 -1.67 4.28
N GLN A 45 10.94 -2.72 3.58
CA GLN A 45 10.92 -2.76 2.12
C GLN A 45 9.50 -2.61 1.59
N HIS A 46 8.54 -3.27 2.24
CA HIS A 46 7.15 -3.20 1.82
C HIS A 46 6.55 -1.81 2.07
N ILE A 47 6.88 -1.17 3.19
CA ILE A 47 6.43 0.22 3.45
C ILE A 47 6.99 1.16 2.38
N SER A 48 8.25 1.00 1.99
CA SER A 48 8.84 1.77 0.90
C SER A 48 8.09 1.55 -0.42
N PHE A 49 7.74 0.30 -0.70
CA PHE A 49 6.90 -0.03 -1.86
C PHE A 49 5.55 0.68 -1.79
N LEU A 50 4.89 0.67 -0.63
CA LEU A 50 3.59 1.32 -0.45
C LEU A 50 3.66 2.83 -0.64
N LYS A 51 4.74 3.47 -0.19
CA LYS A 51 4.96 4.90 -0.43
C LYS A 51 5.01 5.20 -1.92
N ASP A 52 5.74 4.39 -2.68
CA ASP A 52 5.82 4.53 -4.14
C ASP A 52 4.48 4.22 -4.80
N PHE A 53 3.81 3.17 -4.36
CA PHE A 53 2.49 2.80 -4.87
C PHE A 53 1.47 3.92 -4.70
N PHE A 54 1.32 4.45 -3.50
CA PHE A 54 0.35 5.53 -3.24
C PHE A 54 0.75 6.84 -3.93
N GLY A 55 2.04 7.12 -4.00
CA GLY A 55 2.54 8.29 -4.72
C GLY A 55 2.24 8.24 -6.20
N THR A 56 2.36 7.06 -6.81
CA THR A 56 2.10 6.87 -8.24
C THR A 56 0.62 6.70 -8.53
N TYR A 57 -0.04 5.80 -7.81
CA TYR A 57 -1.43 5.42 -8.10
C TYR A 57 -2.42 6.52 -7.72
N LYS A 58 -2.24 7.14 -6.55
CA LYS A 58 -3.14 8.20 -6.05
C LYS A 58 -2.59 9.61 -6.24
N ASN A 59 -1.34 9.73 -6.68
CA ASN A 59 -0.69 11.02 -6.86
C ASN A 59 -0.65 11.86 -5.57
N PHE A 60 -0.44 11.22 -4.44
CA PHE A 60 -0.33 11.92 -3.16
C PHE A 60 0.94 12.76 -3.11
N THR A 61 0.86 13.89 -2.38
CA THR A 61 2.00 14.75 -2.12
C THR A 61 2.97 14.10 -1.13
N ASP A 62 4.19 14.64 -1.03
CA ASP A 62 5.20 14.13 -0.09
C ASP A 62 4.68 14.15 1.35
N SER A 63 3.99 15.23 1.75
CA SER A 63 3.43 15.34 3.11
C SER A 63 2.35 14.29 3.37
N GLN A 64 1.53 13.99 2.37
CA GLN A 64 0.52 12.94 2.48
C GLN A 64 1.19 11.56 2.57
N ILE A 65 2.21 11.31 1.76
CA ILE A 65 2.95 10.04 1.78
C ILE A 65 3.65 9.84 3.13
N ASP A 66 4.30 10.88 3.66
CA ASP A 66 4.96 10.79 4.96
C ASP A 66 3.96 10.54 6.09
N THR A 67 2.78 11.12 6.00
CA THR A 67 1.69 10.85 6.94
C THR A 67 1.21 9.40 6.84
N ILE A 68 1.06 8.88 5.62
CA ILE A 68 0.71 7.47 5.38
C ILE A 68 1.75 6.54 6.01
N GLU A 69 3.04 6.86 5.88
CA GLU A 69 4.11 6.07 6.50
C GLU A 69 3.93 5.96 8.01
N ILE A 70 3.61 7.08 8.67
CA ILE A 70 3.35 7.09 10.12
C ILE A 70 2.13 6.22 10.45
N MET A 71 1.07 6.35 9.66
CA MET A 71 -0.14 5.55 9.88
C MET A 71 0.10 4.07 9.65
N LEU A 72 0.88 3.70 8.64
CA LEU A 72 1.25 2.31 8.37
C LEU A 72 2.05 1.73 9.54
N GLY A 73 2.98 2.50 10.11
CA GLY A 73 3.72 2.10 11.28
C GLY A 73 2.81 1.75 12.46
N LYS A 74 1.84 2.63 12.73
CA LYS A 74 0.85 2.41 13.79
C LYS A 74 -0.02 1.19 13.50
N LEU A 75 -0.44 1.02 12.26
CA LEU A 75 -1.32 -0.08 11.85
C LEU A 75 -0.62 -1.43 11.99
N TYR A 76 0.59 -1.56 11.47
CA TYR A 76 1.33 -2.82 11.56
C TYR A 76 1.66 -3.17 13.01
N GLU A 77 2.01 -2.18 13.83
CA GLU A 77 2.23 -2.41 15.25
C GLU A 77 0.97 -2.96 15.93
N LYS A 78 -0.18 -2.38 15.61
CA LYS A 78 -1.48 -2.84 16.13
C LYS A 78 -1.78 -4.29 15.73
N TRP A 79 -1.35 -4.69 14.55
CA TRP A 79 -1.52 -6.05 14.02
C TRP A 79 -0.37 -6.99 14.38
N ASN A 80 0.54 -6.53 15.24
CA ASN A 80 1.69 -7.31 15.72
C ASN A 80 2.61 -7.77 14.58
N ILE A 81 2.76 -6.95 13.56
CA ILE A 81 3.68 -7.17 12.45
C ILE A 81 4.85 -6.21 12.61
N ARG A 82 6.06 -6.77 12.71
CA ARG A 82 7.29 -6.03 13.02
C ARG A 82 8.41 -6.42 12.08
N ASP A 83 9.56 -5.76 12.25
CA ASP A 83 10.74 -6.03 11.43
C ASP A 83 11.25 -7.46 11.57
N ASP A 84 11.07 -8.08 12.74
CA ASP A 84 11.51 -9.45 13.03
C ASP A 84 10.39 -10.49 12.87
N THR A 85 9.26 -10.13 12.30
CA THR A 85 8.14 -11.04 12.11
C THR A 85 8.51 -12.17 11.14
N ASP A 86 8.17 -13.41 11.52
CA ASP A 86 8.30 -14.57 10.66
C ASP A 86 7.06 -14.69 9.77
N PHE A 87 7.16 -14.16 8.55
CA PHE A 87 6.04 -14.13 7.61
C PHE A 87 5.63 -15.50 7.10
N SER A 88 6.50 -16.52 7.24
CA SER A 88 6.16 -17.89 6.82
C SER A 88 5.04 -18.49 7.64
N LYS A 89 4.78 -17.96 8.83
CA LYS A 89 3.75 -18.45 9.74
C LYS A 89 2.41 -17.72 9.57
N LEU A 90 2.37 -16.69 8.72
CA LEU A 90 1.19 -15.86 8.53
C LEU A 90 0.40 -16.30 7.30
N THR A 91 -0.93 -16.16 7.40
CA THR A 91 -1.87 -16.39 6.31
C THR A 91 -2.41 -15.02 5.83
N PRO A 92 -3.07 -14.95 4.66
CA PRO A 92 -3.62 -13.66 4.19
C PRO A 92 -4.52 -12.95 5.20
N GLU A 93 -5.23 -13.68 6.05
CA GLU A 93 -6.14 -13.12 7.06
C GLU A 93 -5.41 -12.48 8.23
N ASP A 94 -4.12 -12.73 8.38
CA ASP A 94 -3.31 -12.15 9.47
C ASP A 94 -2.85 -10.73 9.17
N TYR A 95 -3.14 -10.22 7.98
CA TYR A 95 -2.70 -8.88 7.57
C TYR A 95 -3.86 -7.90 7.57
N PRO A 96 -3.60 -6.62 7.92
CA PRO A 96 -4.62 -5.59 7.77
C PRO A 96 -4.97 -5.37 6.30
N ILE A 97 -6.18 -4.89 6.06
CA ILE A 97 -6.65 -4.50 4.72
C ILE A 97 -6.79 -2.98 4.65
N LEU A 98 -7.05 -2.45 3.47
CA LEU A 98 -7.12 -1.00 3.27
C LEU A 98 -8.15 -0.32 4.17
N SER A 99 -9.31 -0.95 4.42
CA SER A 99 -10.28 -0.35 5.32
C SER A 99 -9.77 -0.25 6.76
N ASP A 100 -8.86 -1.14 7.17
CA ASP A 100 -8.23 -1.02 8.50
C ASP A 100 -7.35 0.22 8.58
N LEU A 101 -6.60 0.52 7.52
CA LEU A 101 -5.82 1.76 7.43
C LEU A 101 -6.75 2.98 7.40
N TYR A 102 -7.79 2.93 6.60
CA TYR A 102 -8.78 4.01 6.49
C TYR A 102 -9.42 4.30 7.84
N ASP A 103 -9.88 3.26 8.54
CA ASP A 103 -10.54 3.38 9.84
C ASP A 103 -9.58 3.94 10.90
N LEU A 104 -8.31 3.52 10.87
CA LEU A 104 -7.28 4.07 11.76
C LEU A 104 -7.11 5.58 11.53
N MET A 105 -7.02 6.01 10.29
CA MET A 105 -6.88 7.42 9.96
C MET A 105 -8.12 8.24 10.32
N GLU A 106 -9.32 7.67 10.14
CA GLU A 106 -10.55 8.31 10.60
C GLU A 106 -10.55 8.52 12.11
N GLU A 107 -10.13 7.48 12.85
CA GLU A 107 -10.06 7.55 14.30
C GLU A 107 -9.05 8.60 14.75
N GLU A 108 -7.85 8.60 14.14
CA GLU A 108 -6.84 9.63 14.41
C GLU A 108 -7.36 11.04 14.10
N TYR A 109 -8.14 11.19 13.04
CA TYR A 109 -8.76 12.46 12.68
C TYR A 109 -9.78 12.92 13.74
N ARG A 110 -10.66 12.02 14.19
CA ARG A 110 -11.68 12.33 15.19
C ARG A 110 -11.09 12.73 16.54
N HIS A 111 -9.98 12.11 16.91
CA HIS A 111 -9.32 12.33 18.20
C HIS A 111 -8.10 13.23 18.08
N TYR A 112 -7.95 13.91 16.95
CA TYR A 112 -6.80 14.79 16.73
C TYR A 112 -6.79 15.92 17.75
N ASP A 113 -5.64 16.13 18.39
CA ASP A 113 -5.44 17.17 19.36
C ASP A 113 -4.18 17.96 18.98
N ALA A 114 -4.39 19.21 18.54
CA ALA A 114 -3.29 20.10 18.14
C ALA A 114 -2.28 20.35 19.27
N LYS A 115 -2.70 20.19 20.52
CA LYS A 115 -1.82 20.37 21.70
C LYS A 115 -0.75 19.28 21.81
N LYS A 116 -1.00 18.11 21.24
CA LYS A 116 -0.04 16.99 21.25
C LYS A 116 1.11 17.18 20.28
N LYS A 117 1.02 18.15 19.38
CA LYS A 117 2.05 18.48 18.38
C LYS A 117 2.48 17.27 17.57
N GLU A 118 1.49 16.55 17.01
CA GLU A 118 1.77 15.44 16.10
C GLU A 118 2.53 15.95 14.85
N LEU A 119 3.27 15.06 14.20
CA LEU A 119 4.00 15.40 12.97
C LEU A 119 3.07 15.65 11.78
N TYR A 120 1.86 15.14 11.84
CA TYR A 120 0.85 15.31 10.79
C TYR A 120 -0.28 16.22 11.28
N THR A 121 -1.04 16.77 10.35
CA THR A 121 -2.20 17.61 10.65
C THR A 121 -3.51 16.85 10.45
N ALA A 122 -4.59 17.34 11.02
CA ALA A 122 -5.91 16.79 10.80
C ALA A 122 -6.31 16.88 9.32
N GLU A 123 -5.94 17.97 8.65
CA GLU A 123 -6.21 18.20 7.24
C GLU A 123 -5.55 17.13 6.36
N LEU A 124 -4.31 16.77 6.67
CA LEU A 124 -3.61 15.70 5.93
C LEU A 124 -4.34 14.37 6.05
N LEU A 125 -4.80 14.02 7.25
CA LEU A 125 -5.58 12.79 7.47
C LEU A 125 -6.86 12.80 6.65
N GLN A 126 -7.58 13.93 6.64
CA GLN A 126 -8.82 14.07 5.87
C GLN A 126 -8.57 13.94 4.37
N GLU A 127 -7.53 14.60 3.86
CA GLU A 127 -7.16 14.54 2.45
C GLU A 127 -6.81 13.12 2.00
N ILE A 128 -6.07 12.39 2.84
CA ILE A 128 -5.69 11.01 2.55
C ILE A 128 -6.93 10.10 2.55
N CYS A 129 -7.80 10.25 3.54
CA CYS A 129 -9.06 9.48 3.58
C CYS A 129 -9.91 9.75 2.35
N LEU A 130 -10.00 11.00 1.92
CA LEU A 130 -10.73 11.36 0.70
C LEU A 130 -10.10 10.66 -0.52
N GLY A 131 -8.77 10.68 -0.62
CA GLY A 131 -8.06 10.05 -1.73
C GLY A 131 -8.21 8.52 -1.75
N LEU A 132 -8.29 7.89 -0.57
CA LEU A 132 -8.43 6.42 -0.47
C LEU A 132 -9.88 5.96 -0.49
N HIS A 133 -10.85 6.88 -0.49
CA HIS A 133 -12.27 6.53 -0.37
C HIS A 133 -12.71 5.53 -1.46
N SER A 134 -12.31 5.74 -2.71
CA SER A 134 -12.68 4.85 -3.80
C SER A 134 -12.17 3.43 -3.61
N MET A 135 -10.93 3.28 -3.10
CA MET A 135 -10.31 1.98 -2.86
C MET A 135 -10.91 1.25 -1.66
N CYS A 136 -11.45 1.97 -0.69
CA CYS A 136 -11.95 1.39 0.56
C CYS A 136 -13.47 1.26 0.61
N LYS A 137 -14.19 2.21 0.03
CA LYS A 137 -15.65 2.31 0.13
C LYS A 137 -16.35 2.46 -1.22
N GLY A 138 -15.61 2.79 -2.28
CA GLY A 138 -16.16 3.10 -3.59
C GLY A 138 -15.96 2.01 -4.62
N ALA A 139 -15.81 2.44 -5.88
CA ALA A 139 -15.80 1.54 -7.04
C ALA A 139 -14.64 0.55 -7.04
N GLU A 140 -13.48 0.93 -6.49
CA GLU A 140 -12.29 0.09 -6.48
C GLU A 140 -12.21 -0.84 -5.27
N SER A 141 -13.16 -0.73 -4.33
CA SER A 141 -13.12 -1.49 -3.08
C SER A 141 -13.21 -3.00 -3.28
N LYS A 142 -13.88 -3.44 -4.32
CA LYS A 142 -13.99 -4.88 -4.63
C LYS A 142 -12.65 -5.50 -4.98
N PHE A 143 -11.76 -4.70 -5.56
CA PHE A 143 -10.44 -5.18 -5.98
C PHE A 143 -9.40 -5.03 -4.86
N PHE A 144 -9.43 -3.93 -4.11
CA PHE A 144 -8.38 -3.60 -3.15
C PHE A 144 -8.75 -3.86 -1.69
N ASN A 145 -10.03 -3.80 -1.33
CA ASN A 145 -10.42 -3.84 0.08
C ASN A 145 -10.83 -5.22 0.53
N GLY A 146 -9.85 -6.07 0.76
CA GLY A 146 -10.06 -7.42 1.24
C GLY A 146 -8.73 -8.15 1.35
N HIS A 147 -8.78 -9.37 1.87
CA HIS A 147 -7.60 -10.22 1.95
C HIS A 147 -7.28 -10.79 0.57
N THR A 148 -5.98 -10.90 0.26
CA THR A 148 -5.55 -11.43 -1.02
C THR A 148 -6.08 -12.85 -1.23
N ASN A 149 -6.74 -13.08 -2.35
CA ASN A 149 -7.28 -14.38 -2.73
C ASN A 149 -6.55 -15.01 -3.93
N ILE A 150 -5.49 -14.38 -4.41
CA ILE A 150 -4.65 -14.86 -5.50
C ILE A 150 -3.48 -15.62 -4.88
N THR A 151 -3.33 -16.92 -5.24
CA THR A 151 -2.26 -17.76 -4.70
C THR A 151 -0.98 -17.70 -5.52
N ASP A 152 -1.05 -17.33 -6.80
CA ASP A 152 0.10 -17.25 -7.69
C ASP A 152 0.80 -15.89 -7.49
N SER A 153 1.99 -15.92 -6.90
CA SER A 153 2.78 -14.72 -6.61
C SER A 153 3.22 -13.99 -7.88
N SER A 154 3.47 -14.73 -8.96
CA SER A 154 3.81 -14.13 -10.27
C SER A 154 2.66 -13.31 -10.82
N PHE A 155 1.44 -13.82 -10.69
CA PHE A 155 0.24 -13.14 -11.14
C PHE A 155 -0.03 -11.87 -10.30
N LEU A 156 0.19 -11.95 -9.00
CA LEU A 156 0.08 -10.80 -8.10
C LEU A 156 1.04 -9.69 -8.49
N THR A 157 2.32 -10.05 -8.70
CA THR A 157 3.36 -9.10 -9.11
C THR A 157 2.99 -8.44 -10.44
N PHE A 158 2.56 -9.25 -11.41
CA PHE A 158 2.13 -8.75 -12.73
C PHE A 158 0.96 -7.77 -12.60
N GLY A 159 -0.04 -8.10 -11.79
CA GLY A 159 -1.21 -7.25 -11.59
C GLY A 159 -0.87 -5.89 -10.98
N VAL A 160 -0.04 -5.88 -9.94
CA VAL A 160 0.39 -4.63 -9.28
C VAL A 160 1.25 -3.79 -10.23
N LYS A 161 2.17 -4.41 -10.95
CA LYS A 161 2.98 -3.70 -11.95
C LYS A 161 2.13 -3.11 -13.07
N GLY A 162 1.15 -3.87 -13.54
CA GLY A 162 0.22 -3.40 -14.55
C GLY A 162 -0.54 -2.16 -14.10
N LEU A 163 -0.98 -2.14 -12.83
CA LEU A 163 -1.64 -0.99 -12.23
C LEU A 163 -0.72 0.23 -12.19
N LEU A 164 0.52 0.06 -11.74
CA LEU A 164 1.47 1.15 -11.65
C LEU A 164 1.83 1.68 -13.02
N GLN A 165 2.04 0.80 -13.98
CA GLN A 165 2.37 1.19 -15.35
C GLN A 165 1.21 1.95 -16.01
N ALA A 166 -0.02 1.49 -15.82
CA ALA A 166 -1.20 2.18 -16.32
C ALA A 166 -1.33 3.58 -15.71
N SER A 167 -1.10 3.73 -14.40
CA SER A 167 -1.11 5.03 -13.73
C SER A 167 -0.05 5.97 -14.29
N ARG A 168 1.18 5.48 -14.51
CA ARG A 168 2.28 6.27 -15.06
C ARG A 168 1.95 6.72 -16.50
N ASN A 169 1.39 5.83 -17.30
CA ASN A 169 1.01 6.16 -18.67
C ASN A 169 -0.05 7.25 -18.73
N VAL A 170 -1.04 7.21 -17.85
CA VAL A 170 -2.06 8.26 -17.76
C VAL A 170 -1.43 9.59 -17.37
N LYS A 171 -0.53 9.61 -16.38
CA LYS A 171 0.19 10.82 -15.97
C LYS A 171 1.00 11.41 -17.12
N ASP A 172 1.76 10.58 -17.83
CA ASP A 172 2.57 11.02 -18.95
C ASP A 172 1.71 11.62 -20.06
N ALA A 173 0.58 11.00 -20.36
CA ALA A 173 -0.37 11.54 -21.34
C ALA A 173 -0.94 12.90 -20.93
N MET A 174 -1.20 13.08 -19.62
CA MET A 174 -1.70 14.36 -19.09
C MET A 174 -0.65 15.46 -19.14
N LEU A 175 0.64 15.12 -18.99
CA LEU A 175 1.73 16.08 -19.03
C LEU A 175 1.97 16.64 -20.46
N PHE A 176 1.66 15.85 -21.49
CA PHE A 176 1.89 16.24 -22.88
C PHE A 176 0.64 16.81 -23.56
N ASN A 177 -0.47 16.88 -22.90
CA ASN A 177 -1.67 17.52 -23.37
C ASN A 177 -1.81 18.91 -22.73
#